data_3a079488800e6e012cde07872e671bdb
#
_entry.id   3a079488800e6e012cde07872e671bdb
#
_cell.length_a   1.000
_cell.length_b   1.000
_cell.length_c   1.000
_cell.angle_alpha   90.00
_cell.angle_beta   90.00
_cell.angle_gamma   90.00
#
_symmetry.space_group_name_H-M   'P 1'
#
loop_
_entity.id
_entity.type
_entity.pdbx_description
1 polymer ?
#
loop_
_entity_poly.entity_id
_entity_poly.type
_entity_poly.pdbx_seq_one_letter_code
_entity_poly.pdbx_strand_id
1 'polypeptide(L)'
;MVLIPNQIKDKETTSKELASILGVSKEEMDKHVNKISSIERVHPEGRRLSYEVADKISSLELPGVYLVKEAKRYYPYGTTLSHVLGYVGIDNQGLSGLELEYDKYLSGESGAIKYFSDAKGNKLELSDIYVAPTSGMNLQLTIDYNIQMSLERELDNAVKAFNPDMALAVVMDPNTGEILAMSSRPTYDPNNYQNYTMEVLSRNLPIWASYEPGSTFKITTFAAALEENLIDMDNDHFYDSGSVHIGGARIGCWKAGGHGDQTYLQVLQNSCNPGFVKLGQMLGKEKLFSYLDLFGFGSKTGIDLNGESKGIIFPMEKVGELELVTTAFGQGVSVTPIQQVTAVSSIVNGGNLYKPYVVKGILEPETNTMIQENKPTLVRNTISEETSLKMRRALESVVALGGGKAAYIDGYRVGGKTGTAQKVENGRYLVGNYIMSFMSVVPSNNPQAVLYIALDNPKNTALLSSYTTTPIARRVLLDIIDALKIEKQEGQIEKDYTWEDKVYYEVPNVEGLEVKEAKKLLTNWKIEYAGSGNKVISQSPKAAERLAADDTIVLMLGN
;
A
#
# COMPACT_ATOMS: atom_id res chain seq x y z
N MET A 1 4.27 38.21 2.55
CA MET A 1 4.58 39.66 2.46
C MET A 1 3.67 40.31 1.43
N VAL A 2 3.24 41.53 1.74
CA VAL A 2 2.35 42.35 0.90
C VAL A 2 2.98 43.71 0.73
N LEU A 3 2.94 44.24 -0.47
CA LEU A 3 3.42 45.60 -0.77
C LEU A 3 2.23 46.52 -1.10
N ILE A 4 2.31 47.76 -0.71
CA ILE A 4 1.46 48.85 -1.18
C ILE A 4 2.35 49.80 -1.99
N PRO A 5 2.47 49.61 -3.32
CA PRO A 5 3.48 50.28 -4.15
C PRO A 5 3.42 51.82 -4.07
N ASN A 6 2.22 52.37 -3.86
CA ASN A 6 2.02 53.82 -3.72
C ASN A 6 2.58 54.40 -2.40
N GLN A 7 2.85 53.60 -1.39
CA GLN A 7 3.42 53.97 -0.10
C GLN A 7 4.94 53.81 -0.08
N ILE A 8 5.53 53.10 -1.04
CA ILE A 8 6.97 52.88 -1.12
C ILE A 8 7.63 54.17 -1.64
N LYS A 9 8.34 54.85 -0.76
CA LYS A 9 8.99 56.14 -1.07
C LYS A 9 10.30 55.97 -1.86
N ASP A 10 11.13 54.99 -1.43
CA ASP A 10 12.39 54.64 -2.09
C ASP A 10 12.28 53.21 -2.62
N LYS A 11 11.89 53.14 -3.88
CA LYS A 11 11.68 51.86 -4.56
C LYS A 11 12.97 51.08 -4.81
N GLU A 12 14.07 51.80 -5.04
CA GLU A 12 15.35 51.18 -5.35
C GLU A 12 15.96 50.52 -4.12
N THR A 13 16.02 51.24 -2.99
CA THR A 13 16.49 50.67 -1.73
C THR A 13 15.57 49.54 -1.25
N THR A 14 14.25 49.74 -1.31
CA THR A 14 13.29 48.69 -0.92
C THR A 14 13.48 47.40 -1.72
N SER A 15 13.61 47.51 -3.04
CA SER A 15 13.88 46.33 -3.91
C SER A 15 15.18 45.64 -3.54
N LYS A 16 16.25 46.39 -3.34
CA LYS A 16 17.57 45.85 -3.01
C LYS A 16 17.59 45.11 -1.67
N GLU A 17 17.04 45.74 -0.63
CA GLU A 17 17.00 45.15 0.72
C GLU A 17 16.13 43.89 0.75
N LEU A 18 14.93 43.97 0.17
CA LEU A 18 14.03 42.80 0.12
C LEU A 18 14.62 41.65 -0.72
N ALA A 19 15.23 41.94 -1.88
CA ALA A 19 15.89 40.96 -2.71
C ALA A 19 17.02 40.24 -1.96
N SER A 20 17.84 41.01 -1.22
CA SER A 20 18.94 40.48 -0.39
C SER A 20 18.44 39.53 0.70
N ILE A 21 17.38 39.90 1.41
CA ILE A 21 16.82 39.10 2.52
C ILE A 21 16.12 37.84 2.00
N LEU A 22 15.39 37.95 0.89
CA LEU A 22 14.64 36.84 0.28
C LEU A 22 15.50 35.92 -0.58
N GLY A 23 16.75 36.31 -0.89
CA GLY A 23 17.65 35.54 -1.72
C GLY A 23 17.24 35.46 -3.20
N VAL A 24 16.58 36.51 -3.70
CA VAL A 24 16.11 36.61 -5.11
C VAL A 24 16.87 37.71 -5.84
N SER A 25 16.74 37.79 -7.16
CA SER A 25 17.35 38.86 -7.93
C SER A 25 16.66 40.22 -7.68
N LYS A 26 17.41 41.31 -7.80
CA LYS A 26 16.82 42.65 -7.70
C LYS A 26 15.77 42.88 -8.78
N GLU A 27 16.02 42.36 -9.98
CA GLU A 27 15.10 42.48 -11.13
C GLU A 27 13.75 41.79 -10.86
N GLU A 28 13.76 40.71 -10.10
CA GLU A 28 12.54 39.99 -9.69
C GLU A 28 11.76 40.83 -8.67
N MET A 29 12.44 41.39 -7.67
CA MET A 29 11.80 42.22 -6.68
C MET A 29 11.33 43.56 -7.26
N ASP A 30 12.04 44.14 -8.23
CA ASP A 30 11.63 45.33 -8.97
C ASP A 30 10.26 45.15 -9.67
N LYS A 31 9.93 43.97 -10.15
CA LYS A 31 8.61 43.67 -10.76
C LYS A 31 7.48 43.87 -9.75
N HIS A 32 7.68 43.47 -8.49
CA HIS A 32 6.70 43.63 -7.42
C HIS A 32 6.62 45.07 -6.92
N VAL A 33 7.77 45.70 -6.64
CA VAL A 33 7.85 47.05 -6.07
C VAL A 33 7.33 48.13 -7.04
N ASN A 34 7.53 47.90 -8.37
CA ASN A 34 7.09 48.86 -9.40
C ASN A 34 5.72 48.55 -10.00
N LYS A 35 5.03 47.52 -9.51
CA LYS A 35 3.73 47.16 -10.03
C LYS A 35 2.69 48.27 -9.79
N ILE A 36 1.89 48.52 -10.81
CA ILE A 36 0.77 49.47 -10.74
C ILE A 36 -0.43 48.76 -10.14
N SER A 37 -0.51 48.67 -8.83
CA SER A 37 -1.61 48.06 -8.09
C SER A 37 -1.79 48.74 -6.73
N SER A 38 -3.00 48.70 -6.18
CA SER A 38 -3.27 49.17 -4.82
C SER A 38 -2.61 48.30 -3.75
N ILE A 39 -2.55 47.00 -4.01
CA ILE A 39 -1.93 45.97 -3.17
C ILE A 39 -1.24 44.95 -4.07
N GLU A 40 0.01 44.64 -3.75
CA GLU A 40 0.77 43.58 -4.40
C GLU A 40 1.12 42.49 -3.40
N ARG A 41 0.74 41.25 -3.68
CA ARG A 41 1.22 40.07 -2.94
C ARG A 41 2.51 39.60 -3.58
N VAL A 42 3.60 39.61 -2.84
CA VAL A 42 4.89 39.06 -3.33
C VAL A 42 4.79 37.55 -3.34
N HIS A 43 4.69 36.99 -4.54
CA HIS A 43 4.46 35.56 -4.75
C HIS A 43 5.35 35.04 -5.91
N PRO A 44 6.05 33.91 -5.70
CA PRO A 44 6.04 33.04 -4.51
C PRO A 44 6.99 33.50 -3.39
N GLU A 45 7.91 34.41 -3.62
CA GLU A 45 9.10 34.73 -2.83
C GLU A 45 8.77 35.27 -1.43
N GLY A 46 7.68 36.00 -1.31
CA GLY A 46 7.20 36.60 -0.07
C GLY A 46 6.20 35.77 0.72
N ARG A 47 6.03 34.47 0.35
CA ARG A 47 5.09 33.55 0.99
C ARG A 47 5.79 32.63 1.97
N ARG A 48 5.09 32.24 3.04
CA ARG A 48 5.56 31.27 4.04
C ARG A 48 6.96 31.57 4.60
N LEU A 49 7.26 32.85 4.82
CA LEU A 49 8.53 33.33 5.35
C LEU A 49 8.78 32.70 6.74
N SER A 50 10.03 32.35 7.02
CA SER A 50 10.41 31.94 8.37
C SER A 50 10.32 33.15 9.32
N TYR A 51 10.19 32.87 10.62
CA TYR A 51 10.16 33.93 11.64
C TYR A 51 11.40 34.85 11.54
N GLU A 52 12.58 34.26 11.33
CA GLU A 52 13.84 35.00 11.20
C GLU A 52 13.87 35.96 9.99
N VAL A 53 13.33 35.51 8.85
CA VAL A 53 13.22 36.33 7.63
C VAL A 53 12.17 37.44 7.83
N ALA A 54 11.04 37.09 8.42
CA ALA A 54 9.98 38.02 8.70
C ALA A 54 10.45 39.12 9.68
N ASP A 55 11.19 38.75 10.73
CA ASP A 55 11.75 39.69 11.71
C ASP A 55 12.77 40.64 11.08
N LYS A 56 13.65 40.13 10.22
CA LYS A 56 14.59 40.97 9.45
C LYS A 56 13.87 42.00 8.58
N ILE A 57 12.82 41.59 7.87
CA ILE A 57 12.03 42.49 7.03
C ILE A 57 11.32 43.53 7.89
N SER A 58 10.70 43.09 9.00
CA SER A 58 9.99 43.98 9.92
C SER A 58 10.91 45.04 10.52
N SER A 59 12.13 44.66 10.90
CA SER A 59 13.13 45.53 11.50
C SER A 59 13.63 46.66 10.57
N LEU A 60 13.42 46.53 9.25
CA LEU A 60 13.77 47.58 8.29
C LEU A 60 12.77 48.74 8.25
N GLU A 61 11.59 48.58 8.84
CA GLU A 61 10.50 49.57 8.88
C GLU A 61 10.23 50.25 7.54
N LEU A 62 10.31 49.48 6.43
CA LEU A 62 10.17 50.02 5.08
C LEU A 62 8.72 50.47 4.81
N PRO A 63 8.51 51.76 4.43
CA PRO A 63 7.16 52.22 4.11
C PRO A 63 6.53 51.43 2.94
N GLY A 64 5.30 50.99 3.12
CA GLY A 64 4.58 50.22 2.09
C GLY A 64 4.88 48.73 2.05
N VAL A 65 5.71 48.21 2.97
CA VAL A 65 5.99 46.79 3.14
C VAL A 65 5.25 46.28 4.38
N TYR A 66 4.43 45.24 4.20
CA TYR A 66 3.62 44.70 5.29
C TYR A 66 3.75 43.16 5.33
N LEU A 67 3.81 42.66 6.57
CA LEU A 67 3.75 41.22 6.82
C LEU A 67 2.36 40.83 7.32
N VAL A 68 1.80 39.81 6.71
CA VAL A 68 0.51 39.26 7.09
C VAL A 68 0.72 37.80 7.56
N LYS A 69 0.12 37.45 8.69
CA LYS A 69 0.14 36.05 9.15
C LYS A 69 -0.60 35.16 8.18
N GLU A 70 -0.01 34.04 7.84
CA GLU A 70 -0.65 33.00 7.04
C GLU A 70 -0.44 31.63 7.69
N ALA A 71 -1.38 30.72 7.48
CA ALA A 71 -1.26 29.35 7.94
C ALA A 71 -0.28 28.57 7.04
N LYS A 72 0.47 27.66 7.65
CA LYS A 72 1.32 26.70 6.94
C LYS A 72 1.01 25.31 7.45
N ARG A 73 0.68 24.40 6.54
CA ARG A 73 0.51 22.98 6.86
C ARG A 73 1.87 22.36 7.16
N TYR A 74 1.94 21.58 8.21
CA TYR A 74 3.14 20.87 8.64
C TYR A 74 2.83 19.40 8.90
N TYR A 75 3.66 18.52 8.37
CA TYR A 75 3.54 17.07 8.50
C TYR A 75 4.67 16.55 9.39
N PRO A 76 4.43 16.38 10.71
CA PRO A 76 5.49 16.11 11.68
C PRO A 76 6.15 14.75 11.52
N TYR A 77 5.46 13.80 10.88
CA TYR A 77 5.96 12.43 10.69
C TYR A 77 6.59 12.19 9.29
N GLY A 78 6.88 13.27 8.56
CA GLY A 78 7.56 13.21 7.25
C GLY A 78 6.81 12.33 6.24
N THR A 79 7.43 11.25 5.80
CA THR A 79 6.88 10.36 4.76
C THR A 79 5.76 9.43 5.24
N THR A 80 5.51 9.36 6.55
CA THR A 80 4.50 8.46 7.11
C THR A 80 3.11 8.82 6.60
N LEU A 81 2.41 7.82 6.09
CA LEU A 81 1.02 7.92 5.61
C LEU A 81 0.83 8.95 4.47
N SER A 82 1.90 9.31 3.76
CA SER A 82 1.91 10.44 2.81
C SER A 82 0.82 10.37 1.74
N HIS A 83 0.61 9.20 1.12
CA HIS A 83 -0.40 9.04 0.08
C HIS A 83 -1.85 9.07 0.60
N VAL A 84 -2.04 8.77 1.88
CA VAL A 84 -3.36 8.85 2.54
C VAL A 84 -3.64 10.28 2.97
N LEU A 85 -2.70 10.90 3.70
CA LEU A 85 -2.84 12.31 4.12
C LEU A 85 -2.92 13.22 2.90
N GLY A 86 -2.05 13.02 1.93
CA GLY A 86 -1.89 13.95 0.83
C GLY A 86 -1.05 15.15 1.18
N TYR A 87 -1.22 16.23 0.44
CA TYR A 87 -0.49 17.49 0.64
C TYR A 87 -1.33 18.68 0.18
N VAL A 88 -0.94 19.87 0.64
CA VAL A 88 -1.61 21.14 0.31
C VAL A 88 -0.74 22.02 -0.56
N GLY A 89 -1.39 22.81 -1.41
CA GLY A 89 -0.75 23.87 -2.20
C GLY A 89 -0.33 25.07 -1.37
N ILE A 90 0.22 26.09 -2.03
CA ILE A 90 0.75 27.29 -1.37
C ILE A 90 -0.34 28.09 -0.65
N ASP A 91 -1.58 28.02 -1.13
CA ASP A 91 -2.73 28.68 -0.51
C ASP A 91 -3.47 27.76 0.49
N ASN A 92 -2.83 26.67 0.91
CA ASN A 92 -3.34 25.63 1.80
C ASN A 92 -4.54 24.85 1.27
N GLN A 93 -4.87 24.99 -0.01
CA GLN A 93 -5.87 24.11 -0.67
C GLN A 93 -5.35 22.68 -0.74
N GLY A 94 -6.20 21.71 -0.47
CA GLY A 94 -5.88 20.29 -0.61
C GLY A 94 -5.62 19.91 -2.07
N LEU A 95 -4.53 19.19 -2.33
CA LEU A 95 -4.14 18.78 -3.70
C LEU A 95 -4.20 17.26 -3.89
N SER A 96 -4.16 16.49 -2.80
CA SER A 96 -4.18 15.02 -2.85
C SER A 96 -4.66 14.46 -1.52
N GLY A 97 -5.04 13.17 -1.50
CA GLY A 97 -5.39 12.42 -0.30
C GLY A 97 -6.53 13.03 0.50
N LEU A 98 -6.48 12.89 1.82
CA LEU A 98 -7.47 13.44 2.75
C LEU A 98 -7.47 14.97 2.74
N GLU A 99 -6.32 15.62 2.50
CA GLU A 99 -6.26 17.07 2.37
C GLU A 99 -7.18 17.56 1.24
N LEU A 100 -7.26 16.83 0.13
CA LEU A 100 -8.17 17.16 -0.98
C LEU A 100 -9.61 16.74 -0.68
N GLU A 101 -9.81 15.51 -0.23
CA GLU A 101 -11.16 14.94 -0.05
C GLU A 101 -11.96 15.69 1.02
N TYR A 102 -11.26 16.14 2.08
CA TYR A 102 -11.84 16.85 3.20
C TYR A 102 -11.48 18.35 3.24
N ASP A 103 -11.02 18.93 2.12
CA ASP A 103 -10.57 20.32 2.03
C ASP A 103 -11.61 21.31 2.62
N LYS A 104 -12.89 21.11 2.29
CA LYS A 104 -14.00 21.95 2.79
C LYS A 104 -14.16 21.94 4.32
N TYR A 105 -13.67 20.91 5.00
CA TYR A 105 -13.70 20.82 6.46
C TYR A 105 -12.39 21.29 7.08
N LEU A 106 -11.26 21.00 6.43
CA LEU A 106 -9.92 21.35 6.90
C LEU A 106 -9.59 22.80 6.66
N SER A 107 -10.15 23.42 5.61
CA SER A 107 -10.03 24.83 5.34
C SER A 107 -10.94 25.62 6.26
N GLY A 108 -10.36 26.51 7.07
CA GLY A 108 -11.15 27.48 7.81
C GLY A 108 -11.65 28.62 6.93
N GLU A 109 -12.36 29.54 7.52
CA GLU A 109 -12.75 30.78 6.86
C GLU A 109 -11.76 31.89 7.18
N SER A 110 -11.27 32.57 6.13
CA SER A 110 -10.34 33.67 6.30
C SER A 110 -11.02 34.86 6.98
N GLY A 111 -10.42 35.38 8.03
CA GLY A 111 -10.83 36.64 8.62
C GLY A 111 -10.63 37.80 7.67
N ALA A 112 -11.28 38.89 7.94
CA ALA A 112 -11.16 40.15 7.19
C ALA A 112 -11.09 41.36 8.08
N ILE A 113 -10.25 42.30 7.72
CA ILE A 113 -10.23 43.64 8.30
C ILE A 113 -10.64 44.61 7.21
N LYS A 114 -11.74 45.32 7.38
CA LYS A 114 -12.17 46.44 6.52
C LYS A 114 -11.91 47.72 7.22
N TYR A 115 -11.16 48.61 6.62
CA TYR A 115 -10.90 49.95 7.10
C TYR A 115 -11.21 50.99 6.03
N PHE A 116 -11.53 52.18 6.43
CA PHE A 116 -11.69 53.33 5.52
C PHE A 116 -10.34 53.92 5.21
N SER A 117 -10.10 54.25 3.96
CA SER A 117 -8.87 54.89 3.52
C SER A 117 -9.15 56.19 2.72
N ASP A 118 -8.22 57.13 2.76
CA ASP A 118 -8.23 58.27 1.84
C ASP A 118 -7.85 57.86 0.41
N ALA A 119 -7.90 58.82 -0.52
CA ALA A 119 -7.55 58.58 -1.92
C ALA A 119 -6.06 58.21 -2.12
N LYS A 120 -5.20 58.36 -1.10
CA LYS A 120 -3.79 57.95 -1.12
C LYS A 120 -3.54 56.62 -0.44
N GLY A 121 -4.60 55.96 0.06
CA GLY A 121 -4.51 54.68 0.75
C GLY A 121 -4.14 54.77 2.24
N ASN A 122 -4.09 55.96 2.84
CA ASN A 122 -3.84 56.09 4.25
C ASN A 122 -5.10 55.74 5.04
N LYS A 123 -4.92 54.97 6.13
CA LYS A 123 -6.01 54.54 7.00
C LYS A 123 -6.64 55.76 7.68
N LEU A 124 -7.95 55.89 7.62
CA LEU A 124 -8.71 56.89 8.37
C LEU A 124 -9.04 56.37 9.76
N GLU A 125 -9.16 57.30 10.76
CA GLU A 125 -9.53 56.96 12.15
C GLU A 125 -11.02 56.58 12.33
N LEU A 126 -11.60 55.93 11.34
CA LEU A 126 -12.97 55.37 11.41
C LEU A 126 -12.91 53.92 11.91
N SER A 127 -14.01 53.48 12.54
CA SER A 127 -14.09 52.14 13.11
C SER A 127 -13.78 51.07 12.06
N ASP A 128 -12.81 50.20 12.36
CA ASP A 128 -12.51 49.01 11.57
C ASP A 128 -13.60 47.96 11.77
N ILE A 129 -13.97 47.30 10.72
CA ILE A 129 -14.80 46.11 10.80
C ILE A 129 -13.84 44.91 10.81
N TYR A 130 -13.80 44.23 11.94
CA TYR A 130 -13.01 43.01 12.10
C TYR A 130 -13.92 41.80 12.04
N VAL A 131 -13.64 40.90 11.11
CA VAL A 131 -14.23 39.56 11.02
C VAL A 131 -13.16 38.55 11.44
N ALA A 132 -13.37 37.86 12.54
CA ALA A 132 -12.43 36.87 13.02
C ALA A 132 -12.34 35.67 12.03
N PRO A 133 -11.14 35.08 11.82
CA PRO A 133 -11.03 33.85 11.07
C PRO A 133 -11.64 32.71 11.88
N THR A 134 -12.24 31.73 11.19
CA THR A 134 -12.68 30.46 11.77
C THR A 134 -11.67 29.36 11.44
N SER A 135 -11.27 28.57 12.44
CA SER A 135 -10.39 27.43 12.27
C SER A 135 -11.08 26.31 11.49
N GLY A 136 -10.32 25.60 10.67
CA GLY A 136 -10.80 24.36 10.06
C GLY A 136 -10.96 23.25 11.08
N MET A 137 -11.75 22.24 10.76
CA MET A 137 -12.03 21.09 11.60
C MET A 137 -10.83 20.14 11.68
N ASN A 138 -10.81 19.29 12.72
CA ASN A 138 -9.87 18.19 12.84
C ASN A 138 -10.47 16.91 12.29
N LEU A 139 -9.63 16.03 11.72
CA LEU A 139 -10.02 14.68 11.31
C LEU A 139 -9.43 13.66 12.28
N GLN A 140 -10.26 12.76 12.78
CA GLN A 140 -9.81 11.54 13.44
C GLN A 140 -9.80 10.40 12.42
N LEU A 141 -8.66 9.71 12.31
CA LEU A 141 -8.50 8.60 11.38
C LEU A 141 -8.76 7.26 12.07
N THR A 142 -9.05 6.23 11.26
CA THR A 142 -9.14 4.83 11.70
C THR A 142 -7.74 4.19 11.83
N ILE A 143 -6.72 4.87 11.34
CA ILE A 143 -5.33 4.39 11.30
C ILE A 143 -4.82 4.15 12.73
N ASP A 144 -4.33 2.94 12.99
CA ASP A 144 -3.53 2.66 14.17
C ASP A 144 -2.06 3.02 13.89
N TYR A 145 -1.51 3.90 14.70
CA TYR A 145 -0.15 4.42 14.51
C TYR A 145 0.91 3.30 14.59
N ASN A 146 0.76 2.35 15.51
CA ASN A 146 1.75 1.28 15.70
C ASN A 146 1.74 0.31 14.51
N ILE A 147 0.54 -0.05 14.03
CA ILE A 147 0.38 -0.91 12.85
C ILE A 147 0.92 -0.20 11.61
N GLN A 148 0.64 1.10 11.45
CA GLN A 148 1.14 1.90 10.33
C GLN A 148 2.68 1.96 10.31
N MET A 149 3.30 2.25 11.45
CA MET A 149 4.75 2.32 11.57
C MET A 149 5.43 0.98 11.30
N SER A 150 4.83 -0.11 11.77
CA SER A 150 5.29 -1.47 11.48
C SER A 150 5.21 -1.76 9.98
N LEU A 151 4.07 -1.45 9.36
CA LEU A 151 3.84 -1.67 7.95
C LEU A 151 4.88 -0.93 7.09
N GLU A 152 5.12 0.34 7.37
CA GLU A 152 6.09 1.16 6.65
C GLU A 152 7.53 0.67 6.83
N ARG A 153 7.93 0.34 8.06
CA ARG A 153 9.24 -0.26 8.35
C ARG A 153 9.47 -1.51 7.53
N GLU A 154 8.49 -2.41 7.50
CA GLU A 154 8.63 -3.68 6.79
C GLU A 154 8.61 -3.51 5.26
N LEU A 155 7.87 -2.53 4.73
CA LEU A 155 7.96 -2.16 3.31
C LEU A 155 9.32 -1.55 2.96
N ASP A 156 9.89 -0.70 3.82
CA ASP A 156 11.22 -0.13 3.61
C ASP A 156 12.32 -1.22 3.64
N ASN A 157 12.20 -2.17 4.54
CA ASN A 157 13.08 -3.33 4.58
C ASN A 157 12.94 -4.18 3.31
N ALA A 158 11.71 -4.39 2.82
CA ALA A 158 11.46 -5.11 1.59
C ALA A 158 12.04 -4.40 0.37
N VAL A 159 11.91 -3.08 0.28
CA VAL A 159 12.53 -2.28 -0.80
C VAL A 159 14.05 -2.42 -0.79
N LYS A 160 14.68 -2.34 0.38
CA LYS A 160 16.14 -2.52 0.53
C LYS A 160 16.59 -3.92 0.14
N ALA A 161 15.84 -4.96 0.54
CA ALA A 161 16.21 -6.35 0.31
C ALA A 161 15.97 -6.79 -1.14
N PHE A 162 14.83 -6.43 -1.71
CA PHE A 162 14.34 -6.99 -2.97
C PHE A 162 14.31 -6.01 -4.14
N ASN A 163 14.56 -4.72 -3.91
CA ASN A 163 14.55 -3.66 -4.92
C ASN A 163 13.37 -3.78 -5.92
N PRO A 164 12.11 -3.84 -5.45
CA PRO A 164 10.94 -3.94 -6.31
C PRO A 164 10.71 -2.62 -7.07
N ASP A 165 9.94 -2.68 -8.17
CA ASP A 165 9.48 -1.47 -8.86
C ASP A 165 8.49 -0.69 -7.99
N MET A 166 7.61 -1.41 -7.29
CA MET A 166 6.65 -0.86 -6.32
C MET A 166 6.46 -1.85 -5.16
N ALA A 167 6.15 -1.31 -3.98
CA ALA A 167 5.71 -2.10 -2.83
C ALA A 167 4.49 -1.44 -2.19
N LEU A 168 3.55 -2.25 -1.75
CA LEU A 168 2.32 -1.75 -1.14
C LEU A 168 1.82 -2.70 -0.04
N ALA A 169 1.09 -2.14 0.90
CA ALA A 169 0.35 -2.93 1.86
C ALA A 169 -0.87 -2.19 2.39
N VAL A 170 -1.86 -2.94 2.85
CA VAL A 170 -3.07 -2.44 3.49
C VAL A 170 -3.54 -3.41 4.57
N VAL A 171 -3.98 -2.86 5.70
CA VAL A 171 -4.58 -3.59 6.82
C VAL A 171 -5.98 -3.05 7.05
N MET A 172 -6.97 -3.93 7.13
CA MET A 172 -8.38 -3.60 7.31
C MET A 172 -8.98 -4.42 8.46
N ASP A 173 -9.78 -3.79 9.31
CA ASP A 173 -10.67 -4.50 10.21
C ASP A 173 -11.84 -5.09 9.39
N PRO A 174 -11.96 -6.43 9.30
CA PRO A 174 -12.99 -7.06 8.49
C PRO A 174 -14.41 -6.83 8.99
N ASN A 175 -14.59 -6.45 10.25
CA ASN A 175 -15.92 -6.34 10.89
C ASN A 175 -16.50 -4.93 10.79
N THR A 176 -15.69 -3.93 10.47
CA THR A 176 -16.10 -2.53 10.42
C THR A 176 -15.84 -1.86 9.08
N GLY A 177 -14.84 -2.32 8.34
CA GLY A 177 -14.33 -1.65 7.15
C GLY A 177 -13.28 -0.57 7.45
N GLU A 178 -12.91 -0.38 8.70
CA GLU A 178 -11.85 0.56 9.10
C GLU A 178 -10.52 0.15 8.49
N ILE A 179 -9.83 1.09 7.83
CA ILE A 179 -8.45 0.89 7.38
C ILE A 179 -7.53 1.20 8.55
N LEU A 180 -6.85 0.18 9.06
CA LEU A 180 -5.96 0.31 10.21
C LEU A 180 -4.55 0.78 9.80
N ALA A 181 -4.13 0.45 8.57
CA ALA A 181 -2.87 0.93 8.00
C ALA A 181 -2.90 0.81 6.48
N MET A 182 -2.21 1.73 5.79
CA MET A 182 -2.08 1.72 4.34
C MET A 182 -0.78 2.42 3.92
N SER A 183 0.01 1.80 3.04
CA SER A 183 1.26 2.39 2.59
C SER A 183 1.66 1.97 1.18
N SER A 184 2.41 2.84 0.51
CA SER A 184 2.96 2.67 -0.84
C SER A 184 4.45 2.96 -0.86
N ARG A 185 5.19 2.27 -1.76
CA ARG A 185 6.56 2.63 -2.13
C ARG A 185 6.67 2.65 -3.66
N PRO A 186 7.31 3.68 -4.25
CA PRO A 186 7.98 4.81 -3.58
C PRO A 186 7.00 5.71 -2.81
N THR A 187 7.51 6.41 -1.79
CA THR A 187 6.78 7.39 -0.97
C THR A 187 7.37 8.80 -1.15
N TYR A 188 6.77 9.81 -0.55
CA TYR A 188 7.22 11.20 -0.59
C TYR A 188 7.05 11.90 0.77
N ASP A 189 7.79 12.97 0.99
CA ASP A 189 7.58 13.88 2.13
C ASP A 189 6.59 14.99 1.73
N PRO A 190 5.39 15.07 2.32
CA PRO A 190 4.41 16.09 2.02
C PRO A 190 4.89 17.52 2.30
N ASN A 191 5.86 17.69 3.23
CA ASN A 191 6.46 19.00 3.50
C ASN A 191 7.26 19.54 2.31
N ASN A 192 7.76 18.63 1.45
CA ASN A 192 8.65 18.93 0.33
C ASN A 192 8.17 18.28 -0.97
N TYR A 193 6.85 18.21 -1.18
CA TYR A 193 6.25 17.49 -2.30
C TYR A 193 6.76 17.91 -3.68
N GLN A 194 7.20 19.17 -3.83
CA GLN A 194 7.73 19.70 -5.09
C GLN A 194 8.99 18.98 -5.58
N ASN A 195 9.67 18.23 -4.70
CA ASN A 195 10.87 17.47 -5.04
C ASN A 195 10.55 16.11 -5.68
N TYR A 196 9.28 15.74 -5.82
CA TYR A 196 8.83 14.43 -6.29
C TYR A 196 8.08 14.53 -7.62
N THR A 197 8.11 13.46 -8.39
CA THR A 197 7.38 13.39 -9.67
C THR A 197 5.88 13.25 -9.43
N MET A 198 5.08 13.72 -10.38
CA MET A 198 3.62 13.54 -10.33
C MET A 198 3.22 12.07 -10.25
N GLU A 199 4.00 11.17 -10.83
CA GLU A 199 3.78 9.74 -10.75
C GLU A 199 3.82 9.23 -9.30
N VAL A 200 4.79 9.65 -8.51
CA VAL A 200 4.90 9.30 -7.09
C VAL A 200 3.79 9.97 -6.28
N LEU A 201 3.53 11.26 -6.53
CA LEU A 201 2.56 12.04 -5.75
C LEU A 201 1.11 11.58 -5.91
N SER A 202 0.73 11.11 -7.11
CA SER A 202 -0.67 10.83 -7.46
C SER A 202 -1.11 9.38 -7.25
N ARG A 203 -0.18 8.45 -6.97
CA ARG A 203 -0.47 7.01 -6.95
C ARG A 203 -0.49 6.43 -5.54
N ASN A 204 -1.64 6.49 -4.88
CA ASN A 204 -1.88 5.66 -3.69
C ASN A 204 -2.11 4.21 -4.14
N LEU A 205 -1.02 3.41 -4.18
CA LEU A 205 -1.01 2.09 -4.81
C LEU A 205 -2.11 1.13 -4.31
N PRO A 206 -2.44 1.02 -3.02
CA PRO A 206 -3.51 0.17 -2.52
C PRO A 206 -4.87 0.40 -3.18
N ILE A 207 -5.19 1.62 -3.60
CA ILE A 207 -6.48 1.96 -4.22
C ILE A 207 -6.36 2.24 -5.72
N TRP A 208 -5.16 2.63 -6.18
CA TRP A 208 -4.91 3.01 -7.58
C TRP A 208 -4.41 1.86 -8.45
N ALA A 209 -3.45 1.05 -7.93
CA ALA A 209 -2.82 0.00 -8.72
C ALA A 209 -3.83 -1.11 -9.04
N SER A 210 -3.92 -1.44 -10.32
CA SER A 210 -4.80 -2.49 -10.83
C SER A 210 -3.96 -3.50 -11.60
N TYR A 211 -3.96 -4.74 -11.16
CA TYR A 211 -3.16 -5.82 -11.73
C TYR A 211 -3.83 -7.18 -11.53
N GLU A 212 -3.35 -8.18 -12.26
CA GLU A 212 -3.82 -9.57 -12.08
C GLU A 212 -3.46 -10.07 -10.69
N PRO A 213 -4.44 -10.45 -9.86
CA PRO A 213 -4.20 -10.81 -8.45
C PRO A 213 -3.48 -12.15 -8.30
N GLY A 214 -3.51 -12.99 -9.32
CA GLY A 214 -3.00 -14.34 -9.28
C GLY A 214 -3.65 -15.18 -8.17
N SER A 215 -2.86 -16.02 -7.50
CA SER A 215 -3.39 -17.04 -6.58
C SER A 215 -4.05 -16.49 -5.30
N THR A 216 -3.94 -15.20 -4.97
CA THR A 216 -4.76 -14.64 -3.87
C THR A 216 -6.24 -14.59 -4.23
N PHE A 217 -6.56 -14.47 -5.52
CA PHE A 217 -7.93 -14.49 -6.03
C PHE A 217 -8.64 -15.84 -5.86
N LYS A 218 -7.87 -16.91 -5.71
CA LYS A 218 -8.40 -18.25 -5.44
C LYS A 218 -9.27 -18.34 -4.20
N ILE A 219 -9.08 -17.43 -3.24
CA ILE A 219 -9.93 -17.32 -2.05
C ILE A 219 -11.38 -17.07 -2.44
N THR A 220 -11.64 -16.18 -3.39
CA THR A 220 -13.00 -15.84 -3.83
C THR A 220 -13.66 -16.94 -4.62
N THR A 221 -12.91 -17.57 -5.53
CA THR A 221 -13.41 -18.71 -6.31
C THR A 221 -13.73 -19.92 -5.43
N PHE A 222 -12.88 -20.19 -4.43
CA PHE A 222 -13.09 -21.29 -3.50
C PHE A 222 -14.30 -21.04 -2.59
N ALA A 223 -14.47 -19.80 -2.12
CA ALA A 223 -15.64 -19.39 -1.35
C ALA A 223 -16.94 -19.56 -2.16
N ALA A 224 -16.94 -19.12 -3.42
CA ALA A 224 -18.09 -19.30 -4.32
C ALA A 224 -18.43 -20.78 -4.54
N ALA A 225 -17.43 -21.65 -4.73
CA ALA A 225 -17.65 -23.07 -4.93
C ALA A 225 -18.23 -23.75 -3.66
N LEU A 226 -17.78 -23.35 -2.48
CA LEU A 226 -18.34 -23.81 -1.21
C LEU A 226 -19.77 -23.33 -0.99
N GLU A 227 -20.06 -22.06 -1.26
CA GLU A 227 -21.39 -21.46 -1.10
C GLU A 227 -22.44 -22.12 -1.99
N GLU A 228 -22.04 -22.49 -3.21
CA GLU A 228 -22.88 -23.22 -4.16
C GLU A 228 -22.95 -24.73 -3.88
N ASN A 229 -22.32 -25.22 -2.81
CA ASN A 229 -22.25 -26.64 -2.46
C ASN A 229 -21.73 -27.53 -3.62
N LEU A 230 -20.80 -27.01 -4.42
CA LEU A 230 -20.22 -27.76 -5.54
C LEU A 230 -19.15 -28.73 -5.09
N ILE A 231 -18.59 -28.55 -3.91
CA ILE A 231 -17.54 -29.40 -3.35
C ILE A 231 -17.72 -29.59 -1.83
N ASP A 232 -17.39 -30.77 -1.36
CA ASP A 232 -16.97 -31.03 0.01
C ASP A 232 -15.44 -30.94 0.05
N MET A 233 -14.89 -29.90 0.70
CA MET A 233 -13.46 -29.62 0.65
C MET A 233 -12.59 -30.71 1.31
N ASP A 234 -13.16 -31.53 2.20
CA ASP A 234 -12.45 -32.57 2.94
C ASP A 234 -12.56 -33.95 2.27
N ASN A 235 -13.67 -34.22 1.61
CA ASN A 235 -14.01 -35.56 1.10
C ASN A 235 -14.00 -35.66 -0.43
N ASP A 236 -14.23 -34.57 -1.17
CA ASP A 236 -14.14 -34.62 -2.62
C ASP A 236 -12.70 -34.47 -3.10
N HIS A 237 -12.33 -35.22 -4.09
CA HIS A 237 -10.98 -35.34 -4.61
C HIS A 237 -10.84 -34.80 -6.03
N PHE A 238 -9.65 -34.26 -6.30
CA PHE A 238 -9.19 -33.83 -7.62
C PHE A 238 -7.83 -34.45 -7.93
N TYR A 239 -7.67 -35.05 -9.09
CA TYR A 239 -6.40 -35.60 -9.57
C TYR A 239 -5.67 -34.58 -10.46
N ASP A 240 -4.52 -34.08 -10.01
CA ASP A 240 -3.65 -33.15 -10.76
C ASP A 240 -2.57 -33.94 -11.51
N SER A 241 -2.71 -34.06 -12.83
CA SER A 241 -1.72 -34.68 -13.73
C SER A 241 -0.59 -33.73 -14.17
N GLY A 242 -0.53 -32.50 -13.61
CA GLY A 242 0.48 -31.49 -13.94
C GLY A 242 0.02 -30.45 -14.97
N SER A 243 -1.04 -30.69 -15.73
CA SER A 243 -1.64 -29.66 -16.62
C SER A 243 -3.01 -30.08 -17.13
N VAL A 244 -3.78 -29.09 -17.57
CA VAL A 244 -5.06 -29.29 -18.29
C VAL A 244 -5.04 -28.51 -19.60
N HIS A 245 -5.84 -28.92 -20.58
CA HIS A 245 -5.96 -28.24 -21.87
C HIS A 245 -7.38 -27.70 -22.01
N ILE A 246 -7.48 -26.40 -22.23
CA ILE A 246 -8.75 -25.65 -22.35
C ILE A 246 -8.66 -24.71 -23.55
N GLY A 247 -9.61 -24.83 -24.48
CA GLY A 247 -9.68 -23.93 -25.65
C GLY A 247 -8.38 -23.88 -26.50
N GLY A 248 -7.64 -25.01 -26.53
CA GLY A 248 -6.34 -25.09 -27.22
C GLY A 248 -5.14 -24.56 -26.40
N ALA A 249 -5.36 -23.94 -25.25
CA ALA A 249 -4.30 -23.50 -24.35
C ALA A 249 -3.96 -24.59 -23.32
N ARG A 250 -2.66 -24.71 -22.99
CA ARG A 250 -2.18 -25.57 -21.90
C ARG A 250 -2.00 -24.75 -20.63
N ILE A 251 -2.75 -25.10 -19.57
CA ILE A 251 -2.64 -24.51 -18.24
C ILE A 251 -1.87 -25.49 -17.36
N GLY A 252 -0.67 -25.10 -16.92
CA GLY A 252 0.23 -25.93 -16.11
C GLY A 252 0.01 -25.76 -14.61
N CYS A 253 0.26 -26.85 -13.88
CA CYS A 253 0.55 -26.75 -12.46
C CYS A 253 1.96 -26.17 -12.25
N TRP A 254 2.16 -25.46 -11.15
CA TRP A 254 3.49 -24.98 -10.79
C TRP A 254 4.43 -26.14 -10.38
N LYS A 255 3.87 -27.23 -9.84
CA LYS A 255 4.62 -28.45 -9.50
C LYS A 255 4.78 -29.32 -10.74
N ALA A 256 6.02 -29.61 -11.10
CA ALA A 256 6.33 -30.51 -12.21
C ALA A 256 5.75 -31.91 -11.94
N GLY A 257 4.99 -32.45 -12.90
CA GLY A 257 4.30 -33.73 -12.76
C GLY A 257 2.98 -33.68 -11.98
N GLY A 258 2.59 -32.51 -11.46
CA GLY A 258 1.36 -32.31 -10.71
C GLY A 258 1.42 -32.79 -9.25
N HIS A 259 0.31 -32.64 -8.55
CA HIS A 259 0.18 -33.02 -7.13
C HIS A 259 -0.38 -34.42 -6.95
N GLY A 260 -0.89 -35.07 -8.03
CA GLY A 260 -1.59 -36.34 -7.94
C GLY A 260 -2.99 -36.20 -7.34
N ASP A 261 -3.41 -37.22 -6.59
CA ASP A 261 -4.69 -37.23 -5.90
C ASP A 261 -4.65 -36.32 -4.67
N GLN A 262 -5.59 -35.40 -4.53
CA GLN A 262 -5.68 -34.42 -3.45
C GLN A 262 -7.14 -34.01 -3.18
N THR A 263 -7.47 -33.73 -1.92
CA THR A 263 -8.76 -33.16 -1.58
C THR A 263 -8.85 -31.73 -2.10
N TYR A 264 -10.06 -31.14 -2.19
CA TYR A 264 -10.17 -29.70 -2.55
C TYR A 264 -9.54 -28.77 -1.52
N LEU A 265 -9.50 -29.15 -0.25
CA LEU A 265 -8.72 -28.42 0.75
C LEU A 265 -7.23 -28.38 0.38
N GLN A 266 -6.66 -29.53 -0.03
CA GLN A 266 -5.28 -29.61 -0.51
C GLN A 266 -5.08 -28.87 -1.84
N VAL A 267 -6.09 -28.79 -2.73
CA VAL A 267 -6.05 -27.94 -3.92
C VAL A 267 -5.81 -26.46 -3.57
N LEU A 268 -6.45 -25.98 -2.49
CA LEU A 268 -6.23 -24.62 -1.99
C LEU A 268 -4.87 -24.46 -1.31
N GLN A 269 -4.47 -25.42 -0.44
CA GLN A 269 -3.17 -25.44 0.25
C GLN A 269 -2.00 -25.43 -0.73
N ASN A 270 -2.07 -26.26 -1.75
CA ASN A 270 -1.09 -26.42 -2.82
C ASN A 270 -1.17 -25.32 -3.89
N SER A 271 -2.19 -24.47 -3.84
CA SER A 271 -2.44 -23.47 -4.89
C SER A 271 -2.48 -24.07 -6.31
N CYS A 272 -3.08 -25.26 -6.47
CA CYS A 272 -3.10 -26.05 -7.69
C CYS A 272 -3.94 -25.36 -8.79
N ASN A 273 -3.31 -24.87 -9.88
CA ASN A 273 -4.03 -24.22 -10.97
C ASN A 273 -5.03 -25.14 -11.67
N PRO A 274 -4.68 -26.42 -12.07
CA PRO A 274 -5.64 -27.34 -12.66
C PRO A 274 -6.89 -27.58 -11.79
N GLY A 275 -6.74 -27.63 -10.46
CA GLY A 275 -7.87 -27.76 -9.55
C GLY A 275 -8.79 -26.53 -9.60
N PHE A 276 -8.24 -25.33 -9.70
CA PHE A 276 -9.04 -24.11 -9.83
C PHE A 276 -9.66 -23.94 -11.22
N VAL A 277 -9.03 -24.44 -12.28
CA VAL A 277 -9.67 -24.59 -13.61
C VAL A 277 -10.95 -25.43 -13.48
N LYS A 278 -10.87 -26.57 -12.77
CA LYS A 278 -12.03 -27.43 -12.55
C LYS A 278 -13.13 -26.72 -11.75
N LEU A 279 -12.76 -25.98 -10.69
CA LEU A 279 -13.74 -25.18 -9.92
C LEU A 279 -14.41 -24.11 -10.77
N GLY A 280 -13.65 -23.40 -11.63
CA GLY A 280 -14.21 -22.45 -12.58
C GLY A 280 -15.20 -23.07 -13.55
N GLN A 281 -14.89 -24.26 -14.08
CA GLN A 281 -15.82 -25.03 -14.93
C GLN A 281 -17.08 -25.47 -14.18
N MET A 282 -16.96 -25.89 -12.92
CA MET A 282 -18.09 -26.30 -12.09
C MET A 282 -19.01 -25.11 -11.74
N LEU A 283 -18.45 -23.97 -11.43
CA LEU A 283 -19.21 -22.73 -11.20
C LEU A 283 -19.92 -22.27 -12.47
N GLY A 284 -19.25 -22.39 -13.60
CA GLY A 284 -19.73 -21.79 -14.83
C GLY A 284 -19.64 -20.26 -14.85
N LYS A 285 -19.83 -19.70 -16.02
CA LYS A 285 -19.63 -18.27 -16.28
C LYS A 285 -20.55 -17.37 -15.44
N GLU A 286 -21.83 -17.67 -15.47
CA GLU A 286 -22.87 -16.87 -14.83
C GLU A 286 -22.65 -16.77 -13.31
N LYS A 287 -22.39 -17.90 -12.64
CA LYS A 287 -22.18 -17.91 -11.18
C LYS A 287 -20.85 -17.25 -10.80
N LEU A 288 -19.74 -17.63 -11.47
CA LEU A 288 -18.45 -17.03 -11.15
C LEU A 288 -18.49 -15.50 -11.24
N PHE A 289 -19.00 -14.96 -12.33
CA PHE A 289 -19.06 -13.51 -12.52
C PHE A 289 -20.08 -12.81 -11.60
N SER A 290 -21.18 -13.49 -11.24
CA SER A 290 -22.10 -13.01 -10.21
C SER A 290 -21.42 -12.87 -8.84
N TYR A 291 -20.60 -13.85 -8.45
CA TYR A 291 -19.81 -13.77 -7.22
C TYR A 291 -18.74 -12.67 -7.27
N LEU A 292 -18.11 -12.45 -8.43
CA LEU A 292 -17.17 -11.32 -8.56
C LEU A 292 -17.87 -9.99 -8.29
N ASP A 293 -19.07 -9.79 -8.84
CA ASP A 293 -19.87 -8.60 -8.54
C ASP A 293 -20.30 -8.53 -7.06
N LEU A 294 -20.76 -9.66 -6.48
CA LEU A 294 -21.11 -9.72 -5.06
C LEU A 294 -19.94 -9.34 -4.15
N PHE A 295 -18.72 -9.76 -4.46
CA PHE A 295 -17.50 -9.39 -3.74
C PHE A 295 -17.00 -7.97 -4.05
N GLY A 296 -17.63 -7.25 -4.99
CA GLY A 296 -17.35 -5.86 -5.33
C GLY A 296 -16.25 -5.64 -6.37
N PHE A 297 -15.79 -6.69 -7.07
CA PHE A 297 -14.81 -6.53 -8.14
C PHE A 297 -15.41 -5.85 -9.37
N GLY A 298 -14.61 -5.04 -10.05
CA GLY A 298 -15.04 -4.26 -11.22
C GLY A 298 -15.75 -2.95 -10.87
N SER A 299 -15.99 -2.67 -9.60
CA SER A 299 -16.57 -1.44 -9.08
C SER A 299 -15.64 -0.79 -8.05
N LYS A 300 -15.73 0.53 -7.89
CA LYS A 300 -15.04 1.22 -6.79
C LYS A 300 -15.62 0.78 -5.45
N THR A 301 -14.77 0.60 -4.44
CA THR A 301 -15.23 0.28 -3.08
C THR A 301 -15.92 1.47 -2.41
N GLY A 302 -15.63 2.67 -2.91
CA GLY A 302 -16.14 3.92 -2.38
C GLY A 302 -15.40 4.38 -1.12
N ILE A 303 -14.16 3.92 -0.90
CA ILE A 303 -13.28 4.44 0.16
C ILE A 303 -13.22 5.97 0.08
N ASP A 304 -13.14 6.62 1.24
CA ASP A 304 -13.07 8.08 1.39
C ASP A 304 -11.70 8.67 1.02
N LEU A 305 -11.16 8.23 -0.11
CA LEU A 305 -9.92 8.71 -0.72
C LEU A 305 -10.11 8.90 -2.22
N ASN A 306 -9.48 9.93 -2.77
CA ASN A 306 -9.50 10.19 -4.20
C ASN A 306 -8.52 9.26 -4.96
N GLY A 307 -8.76 9.08 -6.28
CA GLY A 307 -7.87 8.31 -7.16
C GLY A 307 -8.12 6.80 -7.18
N GLU A 308 -9.22 6.31 -6.61
CA GLU A 308 -9.57 4.88 -6.63
C GLU A 308 -9.87 4.38 -8.04
N SER A 309 -9.24 3.24 -8.42
CA SER A 309 -9.51 2.49 -9.64
C SER A 309 -10.58 1.43 -9.41
N LYS A 310 -11.40 1.18 -10.42
CA LYS A 310 -12.40 0.10 -10.38
C LYS A 310 -11.89 -1.26 -10.82
N GLY A 311 -10.62 -1.34 -11.29
CA GLY A 311 -10.11 -2.54 -11.92
C GLY A 311 -10.70 -2.80 -13.31
N ILE A 312 -10.41 -3.98 -13.85
CA ILE A 312 -10.88 -4.41 -15.18
C ILE A 312 -11.38 -5.85 -15.06
N ILE A 313 -12.67 -6.04 -15.26
CA ILE A 313 -13.32 -7.36 -15.34
C ILE A 313 -13.87 -7.51 -16.75
N PHE A 314 -13.76 -8.70 -17.33
CA PHE A 314 -14.31 -8.98 -18.64
C PHE A 314 -15.83 -8.75 -18.67
N PRO A 315 -16.35 -8.06 -19.70
CA PRO A 315 -17.79 -8.09 -19.98
C PRO A 315 -18.25 -9.53 -20.22
N MET A 316 -19.39 -9.91 -19.62
CA MET A 316 -19.91 -11.28 -19.62
C MET A 316 -20.02 -11.88 -21.05
N GLU A 317 -20.40 -11.07 -22.02
CA GLU A 317 -20.53 -11.47 -23.43
C GLU A 317 -19.20 -11.82 -24.11
N LYS A 318 -18.08 -11.37 -23.55
CA LYS A 318 -16.71 -11.64 -24.05
C LYS A 318 -16.04 -12.81 -23.34
N VAL A 319 -16.70 -13.40 -22.34
CA VAL A 319 -16.14 -14.50 -21.56
C VAL A 319 -16.35 -15.81 -22.32
N GLY A 320 -15.28 -16.34 -22.87
CA GLY A 320 -15.20 -17.71 -23.40
C GLY A 320 -14.74 -18.72 -22.33
N GLU A 321 -14.47 -19.94 -22.76
CA GLU A 321 -14.05 -21.02 -21.85
C GLU A 321 -12.67 -20.72 -21.21
N LEU A 322 -11.75 -20.14 -21.98
CA LEU A 322 -10.42 -19.81 -21.49
C LEU A 322 -10.48 -18.67 -20.46
N GLU A 323 -11.20 -17.58 -20.76
CA GLU A 323 -11.37 -16.45 -19.85
C GLU A 323 -12.06 -16.88 -18.55
N LEU A 324 -13.05 -17.75 -18.61
CA LEU A 324 -13.72 -18.30 -17.43
C LEU A 324 -12.71 -18.97 -16.49
N VAL A 325 -11.92 -19.92 -17.02
CA VAL A 325 -11.03 -20.72 -16.18
C VAL A 325 -9.79 -19.95 -15.74
N THR A 326 -9.29 -19.00 -16.52
CA THR A 326 -8.18 -18.12 -16.10
C THR A 326 -8.62 -17.16 -15.01
N THR A 327 -9.83 -16.61 -15.10
CA THR A 327 -10.44 -15.80 -14.04
C THR A 327 -10.53 -16.56 -12.72
N ALA A 328 -10.88 -17.86 -12.75
CA ALA A 328 -11.02 -18.67 -11.54
C ALA A 328 -9.74 -18.79 -10.70
N PHE A 329 -8.56 -18.58 -11.29
CA PHE A 329 -7.29 -18.56 -10.54
C PHE A 329 -6.58 -17.20 -10.57
N GLY A 330 -7.29 -16.12 -10.99
CA GLY A 330 -6.85 -14.74 -10.86
C GLY A 330 -5.97 -14.24 -12.01
N GLN A 331 -6.14 -14.77 -13.22
CA GLN A 331 -5.53 -14.26 -14.45
C GLN A 331 -6.60 -13.77 -15.42
N GLY A 332 -6.25 -12.81 -16.28
CA GLY A 332 -7.17 -12.20 -17.23
C GLY A 332 -8.10 -11.15 -16.62
N VAL A 333 -8.04 -10.92 -15.31
CA VAL A 333 -8.78 -9.84 -14.62
C VAL A 333 -7.78 -8.96 -13.87
N SER A 334 -8.06 -7.66 -13.79
CA SER A 334 -7.23 -6.73 -13.02
C SER A 334 -8.05 -6.14 -11.88
N VAL A 335 -7.56 -6.26 -10.66
CA VAL A 335 -8.24 -5.78 -9.46
C VAL A 335 -7.30 -4.95 -8.60
N THR A 336 -7.85 -4.09 -7.75
CA THR A 336 -7.04 -3.31 -6.82
C THR A 336 -6.82 -4.07 -5.51
N PRO A 337 -5.72 -3.78 -4.79
CA PRO A 337 -5.50 -4.32 -3.44
C PRO A 337 -6.67 -4.06 -2.49
N ILE A 338 -7.25 -2.87 -2.51
CA ILE A 338 -8.39 -2.56 -1.64
C ILE A 338 -9.62 -3.41 -1.97
N GLN A 339 -9.90 -3.69 -3.25
CA GLN A 339 -10.96 -4.62 -3.63
C GLN A 339 -10.69 -6.03 -3.09
N GLN A 340 -9.45 -6.52 -3.19
CA GLN A 340 -9.10 -7.85 -2.68
C GLN A 340 -9.26 -7.94 -1.16
N VAL A 341 -8.76 -6.93 -0.41
CA VAL A 341 -8.90 -6.90 1.05
C VAL A 341 -10.37 -6.83 1.47
N THR A 342 -11.16 -5.98 0.82
CA THR A 342 -12.60 -5.83 1.10
C THR A 342 -13.36 -7.15 0.83
N ALA A 343 -13.06 -7.81 -0.29
CA ALA A 343 -13.66 -9.10 -0.63
C ALA A 343 -13.28 -10.19 0.39
N VAL A 344 -11.98 -10.32 0.73
CA VAL A 344 -11.52 -11.31 1.70
C VAL A 344 -12.07 -11.01 3.10
N SER A 345 -12.16 -9.74 3.48
CA SER A 345 -12.80 -9.32 4.73
C SER A 345 -14.24 -9.83 4.82
N SER A 346 -15.02 -9.70 3.74
CA SER A 346 -16.39 -10.24 3.72
C SER A 346 -16.43 -11.78 3.80
N ILE A 347 -15.47 -12.45 3.18
CA ILE A 347 -15.39 -13.91 3.21
C ILE A 347 -15.12 -14.45 4.63
N VAL A 348 -14.36 -13.72 5.43
CA VAL A 348 -13.96 -14.19 6.76
C VAL A 348 -14.79 -13.65 7.93
N ASN A 349 -15.67 -12.67 7.70
CA ASN A 349 -16.47 -12.01 8.76
C ASN A 349 -17.94 -12.46 8.79
N GLY A 350 -18.28 -13.60 8.18
CA GLY A 350 -19.68 -14.08 8.08
C GLY A 350 -20.41 -13.59 6.84
N GLY A 351 -19.72 -13.13 5.81
CA GLY A 351 -20.28 -12.71 4.53
C GLY A 351 -20.65 -11.24 4.42
N ASN A 352 -20.26 -10.40 5.36
CA ASN A 352 -20.65 -8.99 5.40
C ASN A 352 -19.64 -8.11 4.65
N LEU A 353 -20.02 -7.56 3.50
CA LEU A 353 -19.19 -6.64 2.74
C LEU A 353 -19.37 -5.23 3.27
N TYR A 354 -18.37 -4.72 3.99
CA TYR A 354 -18.34 -3.35 4.48
C TYR A 354 -17.64 -2.41 3.51
N LYS A 355 -18.13 -1.18 3.41
CA LYS A 355 -17.44 -0.10 2.72
C LYS A 355 -16.17 0.26 3.50
N PRO A 356 -14.97 0.23 2.88
CA PRO A 356 -13.74 0.66 3.56
C PRO A 356 -13.74 2.18 3.77
N TYR A 357 -13.11 2.64 4.87
CA TYR A 357 -12.97 4.06 5.17
C TYR A 357 -11.73 4.33 6.05
N VAL A 358 -11.22 5.55 5.96
CA VAL A 358 -10.01 6.01 6.67
C VAL A 358 -10.33 7.07 7.71
N VAL A 359 -11.36 7.88 7.49
CA VAL A 359 -11.76 8.94 8.44
C VAL A 359 -12.82 8.39 9.39
N LYS A 360 -12.46 8.32 10.68
CA LYS A 360 -13.37 7.90 11.74
C LYS A 360 -14.37 8.98 12.07
N GLY A 361 -13.94 10.24 12.03
CA GLY A 361 -14.86 11.35 12.27
C GLY A 361 -14.23 12.71 12.13
N ILE A 362 -15.10 13.72 12.21
CA ILE A 362 -14.77 15.14 12.14
C ILE A 362 -14.95 15.73 13.52
N LEU A 363 -13.91 16.43 14.01
CA LEU A 363 -13.87 16.99 15.35
C LEU A 363 -13.85 18.52 15.28
N GLU A 364 -14.49 19.15 16.25
CA GLU A 364 -14.40 20.57 16.49
C GLU A 364 -12.97 20.95 16.91
N PRO A 365 -12.35 22.01 16.30
CA PRO A 365 -10.93 22.25 16.43
C PRO A 365 -10.45 22.63 17.85
N GLU A 366 -11.28 23.31 18.64
CA GLU A 366 -10.89 23.80 19.96
C GLU A 366 -11.11 22.77 21.07
N THR A 367 -12.22 22.05 21.02
CA THR A 367 -12.65 21.11 22.07
C THR A 367 -12.33 19.65 21.74
N ASN A 368 -11.99 19.34 20.49
CA ASN A 368 -11.90 17.97 19.95
C ASN A 368 -13.19 17.16 20.15
N THR A 369 -14.34 17.84 20.27
CA THR A 369 -15.63 17.17 20.33
C THR A 369 -15.99 16.59 18.96
N MET A 370 -16.45 15.34 18.92
CA MET A 370 -16.89 14.69 17.70
C MET A 370 -18.17 15.37 17.18
N ILE A 371 -18.10 15.99 16.00
CA ILE A 371 -19.23 16.63 15.32
C ILE A 371 -19.91 15.63 14.38
N GLN A 372 -19.13 14.85 13.68
CA GLN A 372 -19.61 13.83 12.76
C GLN A 372 -18.78 12.55 12.94
N GLU A 373 -19.45 11.44 13.19
CA GLU A 373 -18.83 10.11 13.27
C GLU A 373 -19.22 9.29 12.04
N ASN A 374 -18.22 8.69 11.38
CA ASN A 374 -18.45 7.70 10.35
C ASN A 374 -18.62 6.32 11.02
N LYS A 375 -19.67 5.61 10.63
CA LYS A 375 -19.99 4.28 11.16
C LYS A 375 -19.79 3.21 10.08
N PRO A 376 -19.51 1.95 10.49
CA PRO A 376 -19.46 0.84 9.57
C PRO A 376 -20.69 0.80 8.66
N THR A 377 -20.46 0.77 7.36
CA THR A 377 -21.53 0.74 6.36
C THR A 377 -21.53 -0.61 5.67
N LEU A 378 -22.52 -1.44 6.00
CA LEU A 378 -22.77 -2.71 5.32
C LEU A 378 -23.31 -2.43 3.91
N VAL A 379 -22.58 -2.89 2.88
CA VAL A 379 -22.99 -2.74 1.48
C VAL A 379 -23.93 -3.86 1.09
N ARG A 380 -23.55 -5.12 1.39
CA ARG A 380 -24.34 -6.33 1.09
C ARG A 380 -23.79 -7.56 1.81
N ASN A 381 -24.53 -8.66 1.79
CA ASN A 381 -24.01 -9.96 2.14
C ASN A 381 -23.52 -10.69 0.90
N THR A 382 -22.41 -11.42 1.01
CA THR A 382 -21.70 -12.08 -0.10
C THR A 382 -21.82 -13.58 -0.06
N ILE A 383 -21.68 -14.18 1.11
CA ILE A 383 -21.76 -15.62 1.38
C ILE A 383 -22.42 -15.86 2.74
N SER A 384 -22.77 -17.10 3.02
CA SER A 384 -23.31 -17.53 4.32
C SER A 384 -22.24 -17.56 5.42
N GLU A 385 -22.67 -17.48 6.68
CA GLU A 385 -21.79 -17.70 7.84
C GLU A 385 -21.13 -19.08 7.81
N GLU A 386 -21.87 -20.11 7.39
CA GLU A 386 -21.35 -21.47 7.27
C GLU A 386 -20.17 -21.54 6.32
N THR A 387 -20.29 -20.94 5.14
CA THR A 387 -19.20 -20.86 4.16
C THR A 387 -18.03 -20.05 4.70
N SER A 388 -18.31 -18.95 5.40
CA SER A 388 -17.28 -18.15 6.06
C SER A 388 -16.46 -18.97 7.07
N LEU A 389 -17.12 -19.76 7.92
CA LEU A 389 -16.43 -20.66 8.86
C LEU A 389 -15.55 -21.70 8.17
N LYS A 390 -16.05 -22.31 7.08
CA LYS A 390 -15.27 -23.25 6.25
C LYS A 390 -14.04 -22.54 5.65
N MET A 391 -14.21 -21.34 5.13
CA MET A 391 -13.12 -20.53 4.56
C MET A 391 -12.06 -20.14 5.58
N ARG A 392 -12.44 -19.73 6.78
CA ARG A 392 -11.50 -19.45 7.88
C ARG A 392 -10.60 -20.64 8.18
N ARG A 393 -11.19 -21.84 8.32
CA ARG A 393 -10.44 -23.10 8.51
C ARG A 393 -9.54 -23.41 7.33
N ALA A 394 -10.04 -23.27 6.12
CA ALA A 394 -9.28 -23.51 4.90
C ALA A 394 -8.06 -22.60 4.78
N LEU A 395 -8.20 -21.29 5.06
CA LEU A 395 -7.10 -20.32 5.04
C LEU A 395 -6.08 -20.57 6.15
N GLU A 396 -6.50 -20.98 7.34
CA GLU A 396 -5.59 -21.41 8.42
C GLU A 396 -4.76 -22.63 7.99
N SER A 397 -5.39 -23.62 7.32
CA SER A 397 -4.69 -24.81 6.83
C SER A 397 -3.65 -24.48 5.75
N VAL A 398 -3.86 -23.45 4.93
CA VAL A 398 -2.86 -22.98 3.95
C VAL A 398 -1.60 -22.47 4.66
N VAL A 399 -1.75 -21.82 5.82
CA VAL A 399 -0.62 -21.30 6.61
C VAL A 399 0.03 -22.41 7.43
N ALA A 400 -0.74 -23.36 7.94
CA ALA A 400 -0.17 -24.47 8.73
C ALA A 400 0.46 -25.57 7.86
N LEU A 401 -0.20 -25.96 6.77
CA LEU A 401 0.10 -27.17 5.99
C LEU A 401 0.50 -26.89 4.53
N GLY A 402 0.23 -25.69 4.02
CA GLY A 402 0.40 -25.31 2.62
C GLY A 402 1.50 -24.29 2.36
N GLY A 403 1.34 -23.52 1.29
CA GLY A 403 2.34 -22.52 0.81
C GLY A 403 2.51 -21.29 1.70
N GLY A 404 1.70 -21.11 2.76
CA GLY A 404 1.75 -19.97 3.68
C GLY A 404 2.60 -20.18 4.95
N LYS A 405 3.30 -21.30 5.08
CA LYS A 405 4.00 -21.73 6.31
C LYS A 405 4.93 -20.68 6.94
N ALA A 406 5.52 -19.80 6.14
CA ALA A 406 6.39 -18.74 6.64
C ALA A 406 5.65 -17.64 7.43
N ALA A 407 4.32 -17.57 7.35
CA ALA A 407 3.49 -16.67 8.13
C ALA A 407 2.96 -17.30 9.43
N TYR A 408 3.24 -18.57 9.69
CA TYR A 408 2.76 -19.26 10.89
C TYR A 408 3.28 -18.58 12.16
N ILE A 409 2.36 -18.30 13.09
CA ILE A 409 2.67 -17.77 14.43
C ILE A 409 1.97 -18.67 15.43
N ASP A 410 2.78 -19.31 16.29
CA ASP A 410 2.29 -20.24 17.28
C ASP A 410 1.31 -19.60 18.27
N GLY A 411 0.14 -20.21 18.41
CA GLY A 411 -0.95 -19.76 19.28
C GLY A 411 -1.84 -18.65 18.72
N TYR A 412 -1.67 -18.20 17.45
CA TYR A 412 -2.44 -17.06 16.94
C TYR A 412 -3.32 -17.34 15.72
N ARG A 413 -3.39 -18.60 15.26
CA ARG A 413 -4.32 -19.05 14.20
C ARG A 413 -4.32 -18.14 12.97
N VAL A 414 -3.14 -17.92 12.39
CA VAL A 414 -3.01 -17.12 11.16
C VAL A 414 -3.56 -17.90 9.97
N GLY A 415 -4.49 -17.30 9.22
CA GLY A 415 -4.93 -17.78 7.91
C GLY A 415 -4.29 -16.96 6.79
N GLY A 416 -4.19 -17.52 5.58
CA GLY A 416 -3.69 -16.71 4.46
C GLY A 416 -3.53 -17.45 3.15
N LYS A 417 -3.09 -16.70 2.11
CA LYS A 417 -2.85 -17.22 0.76
C LYS A 417 -1.74 -16.45 0.07
N THR A 418 -0.77 -17.16 -0.48
CA THR A 418 0.29 -16.61 -1.34
C THR A 418 -0.23 -16.31 -2.74
N GLY A 419 0.29 -15.27 -3.37
CA GLY A 419 0.05 -14.93 -4.76
C GLY A 419 1.36 -14.68 -5.51
N THR A 420 1.51 -15.27 -6.68
CA THR A 420 2.59 -14.99 -7.63
C THR A 420 1.92 -14.84 -8.99
N ALA A 421 1.81 -13.59 -9.46
CA ALA A 421 1.19 -13.27 -10.73
C ALA A 421 2.25 -12.77 -11.71
N GLN A 422 2.24 -13.25 -12.96
CA GLN A 422 3.09 -12.69 -14.01
C GLN A 422 2.61 -11.28 -14.37
N LYS A 423 3.55 -10.37 -14.60
CA LYS A 423 3.20 -9.04 -15.11
C LYS A 423 2.76 -9.12 -16.56
N VAL A 424 1.77 -8.31 -16.89
CA VAL A 424 1.27 -8.14 -18.25
C VAL A 424 1.66 -6.74 -18.75
N GLU A 425 2.28 -6.67 -19.90
CA GLU A 425 2.56 -5.42 -20.59
C GLU A 425 2.17 -5.55 -22.05
N ASN A 426 1.42 -4.57 -22.57
CA ASN A 426 0.91 -4.57 -23.93
C ASN A 426 0.21 -5.88 -24.34
N GLY A 427 -0.56 -6.47 -23.41
CA GLY A 427 -1.32 -7.72 -23.61
C GLY A 427 -0.45 -8.99 -23.64
N ARG A 428 0.80 -8.94 -23.19
CA ARG A 428 1.70 -10.10 -23.14
C ARG A 428 2.27 -10.30 -21.73
N TYR A 429 2.37 -11.55 -21.31
CA TYR A 429 3.04 -11.91 -20.06
C TYR A 429 4.56 -11.71 -20.18
N LEU A 430 5.14 -10.97 -19.25
CA LEU A 430 6.58 -10.75 -19.16
C LEU A 430 7.23 -11.95 -18.45
N VAL A 431 8.22 -12.54 -19.09
CA VAL A 431 8.99 -13.65 -18.50
C VAL A 431 9.92 -13.11 -17.41
N GLY A 432 9.88 -13.73 -16.23
CA GLY A 432 10.74 -13.35 -15.11
C GLY A 432 10.27 -12.12 -14.31
N ASN A 433 9.15 -11.50 -14.68
CA ASN A 433 8.59 -10.36 -13.97
C ASN A 433 7.29 -10.78 -13.28
N TYR A 434 7.26 -10.68 -11.95
CA TYR A 434 6.14 -11.14 -11.14
C TYR A 434 5.69 -10.07 -10.14
N ILE A 435 4.40 -10.06 -9.83
CA ILE A 435 3.88 -9.44 -8.63
C ILE A 435 3.76 -10.54 -7.58
N MET A 436 4.53 -10.41 -6.52
CA MET A 436 4.52 -11.33 -5.40
C MET A 436 3.68 -10.74 -4.28
N SER A 437 2.71 -11.51 -3.79
CA SER A 437 1.76 -11.02 -2.79
C SER A 437 1.45 -12.06 -1.73
N PHE A 438 0.94 -11.59 -0.60
CA PHE A 438 0.38 -12.42 0.45
C PHE A 438 -0.85 -11.76 1.07
N MET A 439 -1.94 -12.50 1.14
CA MET A 439 -3.16 -12.15 1.86
C MET A 439 -3.19 -12.93 3.16
N SER A 440 -3.44 -12.27 4.28
CA SER A 440 -3.52 -12.92 5.59
C SER A 440 -4.64 -12.39 6.46
N VAL A 441 -5.06 -13.22 7.40
CA VAL A 441 -6.14 -12.99 8.36
C VAL A 441 -5.65 -13.40 9.74
N VAL A 442 -5.91 -12.58 10.75
CA VAL A 442 -5.55 -12.89 12.14
C VAL A 442 -6.58 -12.35 13.15
N PRO A 443 -6.97 -13.18 14.15
CA PRO A 443 -6.93 -14.64 14.12
C PRO A 443 -7.96 -15.20 13.13
N SER A 444 -7.74 -16.39 12.55
CA SER A 444 -8.65 -16.96 11.54
C SER A 444 -10.02 -17.33 12.08
N ASN A 445 -10.09 -17.77 13.34
CA ASN A 445 -11.35 -18.16 14.00
C ASN A 445 -12.22 -16.99 14.46
N ASN A 446 -11.62 -15.83 14.72
CA ASN A 446 -12.30 -14.59 15.08
C ASN A 446 -11.58 -13.40 14.44
N PRO A 447 -11.73 -13.16 13.14
CA PRO A 447 -10.94 -12.19 12.39
C PRO A 447 -11.02 -10.78 12.95
N GLN A 448 -9.86 -10.17 13.24
CA GLN A 448 -9.71 -8.79 13.70
C GLN A 448 -8.91 -7.93 12.71
N ALA A 449 -8.06 -8.57 11.89
CA ALA A 449 -7.34 -7.87 10.83
C ALA A 449 -7.17 -8.74 9.60
N VAL A 450 -7.32 -8.12 8.43
CA VAL A 450 -6.95 -8.66 7.12
C VAL A 450 -5.82 -7.81 6.59
N LEU A 451 -4.66 -8.43 6.29
CA LEU A 451 -3.48 -7.78 5.75
C LEU A 451 -3.21 -8.27 4.34
N TYR A 452 -2.97 -7.35 3.42
CA TYR A 452 -2.45 -7.62 2.09
C TYR A 452 -1.12 -6.91 1.88
N ILE A 453 -0.12 -7.64 1.40
CA ILE A 453 1.20 -7.12 1.02
C ILE A 453 1.51 -7.55 -0.41
N ALA A 454 2.03 -6.64 -1.22
CA ALA A 454 2.52 -6.97 -2.56
C ALA A 454 3.82 -6.23 -2.90
N LEU A 455 4.70 -6.94 -3.59
CA LEU A 455 5.93 -6.44 -4.19
C LEU A 455 5.85 -6.63 -5.70
N ASP A 456 5.94 -5.54 -6.45
CA ASP A 456 5.95 -5.57 -7.90
C ASP A 456 7.38 -5.75 -8.40
N ASN A 457 7.60 -6.83 -9.15
CA ASN A 457 8.88 -7.13 -9.81
C ASN A 457 10.11 -7.04 -8.88
N PRO A 458 10.14 -7.79 -7.77
CA PRO A 458 11.32 -7.84 -6.90
C PRO A 458 12.51 -8.41 -7.69
N LYS A 459 13.69 -7.77 -7.62
CA LYS A 459 14.80 -8.02 -8.52
C LYS A 459 15.91 -8.89 -7.92
N ASN A 460 16.09 -8.80 -6.62
CA ASN A 460 17.19 -9.51 -5.95
C ASN A 460 16.72 -10.86 -5.39
N THR A 461 15.86 -11.56 -6.12
CA THR A 461 15.36 -12.86 -5.67
C THR A 461 14.92 -13.74 -6.82
N ALA A 462 15.29 -15.02 -6.76
CA ALA A 462 14.68 -16.09 -7.56
C ALA A 462 13.54 -16.79 -6.80
N LEU A 463 13.21 -16.30 -5.59
CA LEU A 463 12.30 -16.94 -4.64
C LEU A 463 10.85 -16.56 -4.93
N LEU A 464 9.93 -17.46 -4.54
CA LEU A 464 8.49 -17.28 -4.63
C LEU A 464 7.95 -16.41 -3.48
N SER A 465 6.66 -16.02 -3.54
CA SER A 465 5.97 -15.23 -2.50
C SER A 465 6.10 -15.84 -1.09
N SER A 466 6.14 -17.16 -0.98
CA SER A 466 6.35 -17.88 0.28
C SER A 466 7.67 -17.54 0.99
N TYR A 467 8.66 -17.05 0.25
CA TYR A 467 9.98 -16.68 0.78
C TYR A 467 10.23 -15.16 0.74
N THR A 468 9.35 -14.38 0.12
CA THR A 468 9.46 -12.92 0.01
C THR A 468 8.40 -12.22 0.87
N THR A 469 7.17 -12.12 0.37
CA THR A 469 6.08 -11.38 1.03
C THR A 469 5.55 -12.06 2.29
N THR A 470 5.56 -13.39 2.36
CA THR A 470 5.02 -14.13 3.52
C THR A 470 5.82 -13.90 4.80
N PRO A 471 7.18 -13.94 4.82
CA PRO A 471 7.96 -13.58 6.01
C PRO A 471 7.81 -12.11 6.42
N ILE A 472 7.64 -11.20 5.47
CA ILE A 472 7.36 -9.78 5.74
C ILE A 472 6.01 -9.67 6.46
N ALA A 473 4.97 -10.30 5.89
CA ALA A 473 3.65 -10.33 6.50
C ALA A 473 3.67 -10.87 7.93
N ARG A 474 4.44 -11.93 8.20
CA ARG A 474 4.58 -12.48 9.55
C ARG A 474 5.09 -11.44 10.55
N ARG A 475 6.07 -10.62 10.18
CA ARG A 475 6.60 -9.57 11.07
C ARG A 475 5.55 -8.48 11.33
N VAL A 476 4.82 -8.06 10.29
CA VAL A 476 3.70 -7.10 10.45
C VAL A 476 2.58 -7.69 11.30
N LEU A 477 2.24 -8.99 11.11
CA LEU A 477 1.22 -9.67 11.90
C LEU A 477 1.57 -9.75 13.39
N LEU A 478 2.84 -9.92 13.75
CA LEU A 478 3.27 -9.87 15.15
C LEU A 478 2.98 -8.52 15.80
N ASP A 479 3.25 -7.44 15.07
CA ASP A 479 2.97 -6.09 15.57
C ASP A 479 1.45 -5.78 15.57
N ILE A 480 0.67 -6.31 14.61
CA ILE A 480 -0.79 -6.24 14.62
C ILE A 480 -1.37 -6.97 15.85
N ILE A 481 -0.87 -8.16 16.14
CA ILE A 481 -1.27 -8.96 17.31
C ILE A 481 -1.05 -8.16 18.61
N ASP A 482 0.11 -7.51 18.74
CA ASP A 482 0.42 -6.69 19.90
C ASP A 482 -0.45 -5.43 19.98
N ALA A 483 -0.59 -4.69 18.88
CA ALA A 483 -1.37 -3.46 18.82
C ALA A 483 -2.86 -3.69 19.14
N LEU A 484 -3.46 -4.74 18.57
CA LEU A 484 -4.85 -5.10 18.79
C LEU A 484 -5.07 -5.96 20.06
N LYS A 485 -3.99 -6.29 20.78
CA LYS A 485 -4.03 -7.13 21.99
C LYS A 485 -4.72 -8.48 21.77
N ILE A 486 -4.42 -9.10 20.63
CA ILE A 486 -4.98 -10.40 20.27
C ILE A 486 -4.39 -11.44 21.23
N GLU A 487 -5.26 -12.13 21.96
CA GLU A 487 -4.83 -13.20 22.87
C GLU A 487 -4.51 -14.49 22.09
N LYS A 488 -3.68 -15.34 22.68
CA LYS A 488 -3.42 -16.68 22.13
C LYS A 488 -4.69 -17.50 22.07
N GLN A 489 -4.85 -18.25 20.99
CA GLN A 489 -6.02 -19.06 20.67
C GLN A 489 -5.69 -20.55 20.82
N GLU A 490 -6.60 -21.31 21.40
CA GLU A 490 -6.53 -22.77 21.40
C GLU A 490 -7.04 -23.37 20.06
N GLY A 491 -6.71 -24.63 19.82
CA GLY A 491 -7.19 -25.40 18.65
C GLY A 491 -6.60 -24.91 17.32
N GLN A 492 -5.44 -24.26 17.32
CA GLN A 492 -4.69 -23.95 16.11
C GLN A 492 -4.32 -25.23 15.37
N ILE A 493 -4.40 -25.21 14.04
CA ILE A 493 -3.87 -26.28 13.21
C ILE A 493 -2.34 -26.29 13.38
N GLU A 494 -1.79 -27.42 13.78
CA GLU A 494 -0.34 -27.57 13.98
C GLU A 494 0.40 -27.42 12.65
N LYS A 495 1.52 -26.73 12.68
CA LYS A 495 2.39 -26.58 11.51
C LYS A 495 3.02 -27.93 11.17
N ASP A 496 2.90 -28.33 9.91
CA ASP A 496 3.65 -29.47 9.40
C ASP A 496 5.12 -29.08 9.20
N TYR A 497 5.97 -29.53 10.11
CA TYR A 497 7.43 -29.43 10.01
C TYR A 497 7.95 -30.59 9.13
N THR A 498 7.63 -30.56 7.83
CA THR A 498 8.27 -31.47 6.89
C THR A 498 9.75 -31.12 6.75
N TRP A 499 10.57 -32.11 6.37
CA TRP A 499 12.03 -31.96 6.10
C TRP A 499 12.35 -30.88 5.04
N GLU A 500 11.35 -30.29 4.44
CA GLU A 500 11.45 -29.18 3.49
C GLU A 500 11.49 -27.79 4.16
N ASP A 501 11.28 -27.68 5.46
CA ASP A 501 11.51 -26.45 6.22
C ASP A 501 13.03 -26.25 6.37
N LYS A 502 13.66 -25.75 5.32
CA LYS A 502 15.09 -25.48 5.30
C LYS A 502 15.44 -24.38 6.28
N VAL A 503 16.46 -24.63 7.09
CA VAL A 503 17.04 -23.59 7.93
C VAL A 503 17.81 -22.63 7.04
N TYR A 504 17.52 -21.35 7.14
CA TYR A 504 18.20 -20.31 6.36
C TYR A 504 19.32 -19.69 7.17
N TYR A 505 20.50 -19.62 6.57
CA TYR A 505 21.65 -18.91 7.11
C TYR A 505 22.02 -17.73 6.22
N GLU A 506 22.61 -16.71 6.84
CA GLU A 506 23.21 -15.60 6.12
C GLU A 506 24.50 -16.06 5.45
N VAL A 507 24.63 -15.81 4.16
CA VAL A 507 25.82 -16.21 3.39
C VAL A 507 27.01 -15.33 3.77
N PRO A 508 28.11 -15.90 4.29
CA PRO A 508 29.28 -15.11 4.65
C PRO A 508 30.01 -14.60 3.41
N ASN A 509 30.75 -13.51 3.58
CA ASN A 509 31.63 -13.02 2.51
C ASN A 509 32.88 -13.90 2.42
N VAL A 510 33.06 -14.56 1.28
CA VAL A 510 34.25 -15.39 1.00
C VAL A 510 35.05 -14.89 -0.18
N GLU A 511 34.67 -13.76 -0.77
CA GLU A 511 35.45 -13.14 -1.87
C GLU A 511 36.86 -12.72 -1.37
N GLY A 512 37.87 -13.01 -2.15
CA GLY A 512 39.25 -12.75 -1.79
C GLY A 512 39.92 -13.82 -0.93
N LEU A 513 39.20 -14.80 -0.39
CA LEU A 513 39.72 -15.89 0.41
C LEU A 513 40.26 -17.03 -0.47
N GLU A 514 41.19 -17.81 0.07
CA GLU A 514 41.55 -19.10 -0.54
C GLU A 514 40.38 -20.08 -0.45
N VAL A 515 40.24 -20.95 -1.44
CA VAL A 515 39.16 -21.97 -1.50
C VAL A 515 39.09 -22.81 -0.23
N LYS A 516 40.25 -23.13 0.36
CA LYS A 516 40.34 -23.92 1.60
C LYS A 516 39.73 -23.18 2.82
N GLU A 517 39.85 -21.87 2.87
CA GLU A 517 39.31 -21.03 3.92
C GLU A 517 37.79 -20.78 3.69
N ALA A 518 37.40 -20.50 2.45
CA ALA A 518 36.01 -20.36 2.06
C ALA A 518 35.18 -21.61 2.40
N LYS A 519 35.71 -22.82 2.16
CA LYS A 519 35.06 -24.08 2.56
C LYS A 519 34.75 -24.19 4.04
N LYS A 520 35.58 -23.64 4.90
CA LYS A 520 35.36 -23.69 6.36
C LYS A 520 34.18 -22.80 6.81
N LEU A 521 33.94 -21.73 6.06
CA LEU A 521 32.84 -20.79 6.35
C LEU A 521 31.53 -21.26 5.73
N LEU A 522 31.57 -22.01 4.64
CA LEU A 522 30.41 -22.42 3.84
C LEU A 522 29.93 -23.85 4.15
N THR A 523 30.11 -24.32 5.39
CA THR A 523 29.81 -25.71 5.79
C THR A 523 28.33 -26.08 5.71
N ASN A 524 27.44 -25.10 5.67
CA ASN A 524 25.99 -25.31 5.61
C ASN A 524 25.46 -25.49 4.18
N TRP A 525 26.33 -25.36 3.15
CA TRP A 525 25.91 -25.36 1.75
C TRP A 525 26.75 -26.29 0.89
N LYS A 526 26.20 -26.66 -0.24
CA LYS A 526 26.94 -27.29 -1.33
C LYS A 526 27.74 -26.23 -2.07
N ILE A 527 28.97 -26.55 -2.45
CA ILE A 527 29.86 -25.61 -3.13
C ILE A 527 30.10 -26.12 -4.53
N GLU A 528 29.79 -25.32 -5.52
CA GLU A 528 30.18 -25.52 -6.93
C GLU A 528 31.24 -24.49 -7.32
N TYR A 529 32.14 -24.90 -8.21
CA TYR A 529 33.23 -24.05 -8.65
C TYR A 529 33.08 -23.74 -10.13
N ALA A 530 33.29 -22.46 -10.48
CA ALA A 530 33.42 -22.00 -11.85
C ALA A 530 34.80 -21.32 -12.03
N GLY A 531 35.41 -21.50 -13.19
CA GLY A 531 36.77 -20.99 -13.43
C GLY A 531 37.87 -21.89 -12.87
N SER A 532 39.12 -21.37 -12.85
CA SER A 532 40.29 -22.10 -12.38
C SER A 532 41.21 -21.18 -11.56
N GLY A 533 41.75 -21.69 -10.46
CA GLY A 533 42.58 -20.94 -9.51
C GLY A 533 42.36 -21.40 -8.09
N ASN A 534 43.06 -20.78 -7.15
CA ASN A 534 42.98 -21.13 -5.74
C ASN A 534 42.31 -20.04 -4.87
N LYS A 535 41.85 -18.95 -5.47
CA LYS A 535 41.26 -17.80 -4.83
C LYS A 535 39.85 -17.57 -5.31
N VAL A 536 38.93 -17.21 -4.40
CA VAL A 536 37.54 -16.85 -4.73
C VAL A 536 37.53 -15.40 -5.26
N ILE A 537 37.15 -15.19 -6.52
CA ILE A 537 37.04 -13.86 -7.14
C ILE A 537 35.63 -13.28 -6.88
N SER A 538 34.62 -14.13 -6.97
CA SER A 538 33.23 -13.76 -6.68
C SER A 538 32.42 -14.96 -6.19
N GLN A 539 31.31 -14.69 -5.52
CA GLN A 539 30.39 -15.69 -5.02
C GLN A 539 28.94 -15.40 -5.44
N SER A 540 28.16 -16.45 -5.60
CA SER A 540 26.72 -16.34 -5.84
C SER A 540 26.00 -17.43 -5.05
N PRO A 541 25.03 -17.10 -4.14
CA PRO A 541 24.55 -15.75 -3.79
C PRO A 541 25.61 -14.85 -3.15
N LYS A 542 25.35 -13.54 -3.15
CA LYS A 542 26.25 -12.55 -2.54
C LYS A 542 26.29 -12.68 -1.02
N ALA A 543 27.35 -12.13 -0.43
CA ALA A 543 27.46 -11.99 1.03
C ALA A 543 26.23 -11.25 1.61
N ALA A 544 25.82 -11.65 2.82
CA ALA A 544 24.65 -11.17 3.55
C ALA A 544 23.28 -11.54 2.94
N GLU A 545 23.24 -12.24 1.81
CA GLU A 545 22.00 -12.88 1.35
C GLU A 545 21.65 -14.10 2.23
N ARG A 546 20.36 -14.43 2.36
CA ARG A 546 19.91 -15.62 3.11
C ARG A 546 19.69 -16.78 2.16
N LEU A 547 20.37 -17.87 2.39
CA LEU A 547 20.30 -19.09 1.62
C LEU A 547 19.92 -20.27 2.51
N ALA A 548 19.07 -21.18 2.02
CA ALA A 548 18.68 -22.35 2.77
C ALA A 548 19.88 -23.31 2.95
N ALA A 549 19.90 -24.02 4.07
CA ALA A 549 20.84 -25.11 4.27
C ALA A 549 20.75 -26.13 3.12
N ASP A 550 21.86 -26.72 2.74
CA ASP A 550 22.00 -27.69 1.63
C ASP A 550 21.76 -27.15 0.22
N ASP A 551 21.43 -25.86 0.04
CA ASP A 551 21.43 -25.24 -1.27
C ASP A 551 22.85 -25.00 -1.78
N THR A 552 23.00 -24.60 -3.05
CA THR A 552 24.30 -24.51 -3.69
C THR A 552 24.81 -23.06 -3.71
N ILE A 553 26.07 -22.86 -3.32
CA ILE A 553 26.83 -21.63 -3.52
C ILE A 553 27.82 -21.86 -4.65
N VAL A 554 27.81 -20.99 -5.65
CA VAL A 554 28.77 -21.02 -6.74
C VAL A 554 29.92 -20.05 -6.45
N LEU A 555 31.15 -20.57 -6.45
CA LEU A 555 32.36 -19.76 -6.30
C LEU A 555 33.09 -19.65 -7.62
N MET A 556 33.30 -18.42 -8.11
CA MET A 556 34.17 -18.13 -9.24
C MET A 556 35.60 -18.10 -8.75
N LEU A 557 36.45 -18.95 -9.33
CA LEU A 557 37.85 -19.05 -8.95
C LEU A 557 38.77 -18.33 -9.93
N GLY A 558 39.85 -17.77 -9.39
CA GLY A 558 40.95 -17.16 -10.16
C GLY A 558 42.29 -17.23 -9.39
N ASN A 559 43.32 -16.64 -9.97
CA ASN A 559 44.67 -16.59 -9.36
C ASN A 559 44.90 -15.29 -8.61
#